data_bfc15588075fcd76b04c939fb66d7e71
#
_entry.id   bfc15588075fcd76b04c939fb66d7e71
#
_cell.length_a   1.000
_cell.length_b   1.000
_cell.length_c   1.000
_cell.angle_alpha   90.00
_cell.angle_beta   90.00
_cell.angle_gamma   90.00
#
_symmetry.space_group_name_H-M   'P 1'
#
loop_
_entity.id
_entity.type
_entity.pdbx_description
1 polymer ?
#
loop_
_entity_poly.entity_id
_entity_poly.type
_entity_poly.pdbx_seq_one_letter_code
_entity_poly.pdbx_strand_id
1 'polypeptide(L)'
;MSIGSEGRGEAVDTLLAAYSAGSLDPSLHALVASHLILRPESRHFVAALEDMAGMELESVEPAPLSDREKRLAAIFAAEPAQRKEVAPLVAGSDILPSPLRHYLGRGFNDIRWRTKIPGVKEFRIEDKGRGDASLLWVRAGRRMPSHTHEGSEVTLVLQGGFSDVTGHYGRGDIAIAEADLDHKPIADEGKDCLCFAVTDAPLHLTGPFGRVLEHLFGEKR
;
A
#
# COMPACT_ATOMS: atom_id res chain seq x y z
N MET A 1 22.89 -9.73 -0.82
CA MET A 1 23.32 -8.89 -1.97
C MET A 1 22.50 -7.62 -1.89
N SER A 2 23.09 -6.43 -1.71
CA SER A 2 22.32 -5.17 -1.62
C SER A 2 21.78 -4.83 -3.01
N ILE A 3 20.46 -4.75 -3.14
CA ILE A 3 19.82 -4.26 -4.37
C ILE A 3 20.25 -2.79 -4.52
N GLY A 4 21.02 -2.49 -5.57
CA GLY A 4 21.46 -1.12 -5.87
C GLY A 4 20.25 -0.21 -6.16
N SER A 5 20.48 1.12 -6.22
CA SER A 5 19.42 2.10 -6.52
C SER A 5 18.64 1.81 -7.82
N GLU A 6 19.28 1.21 -8.80
CA GLU A 6 18.67 0.79 -10.08
C GLU A 6 17.63 -0.33 -9.87
N GLY A 7 17.94 -1.37 -9.11
CA GLY A 7 16.99 -2.47 -8.85
C GLY A 7 15.78 -2.06 -8.03
N ARG A 8 15.89 -1.02 -7.20
CA ARG A 8 14.75 -0.45 -6.47
C ARG A 8 13.77 0.27 -7.40
N GLY A 9 14.28 1.03 -8.36
CA GLY A 9 13.45 1.68 -9.37
C GLY A 9 12.65 0.65 -10.16
N GLU A 10 13.30 -0.40 -10.63
CA GLU A 10 12.68 -1.47 -11.42
C GLU A 10 11.55 -2.21 -10.66
N ALA A 11 11.73 -2.48 -9.36
CA ALA A 11 10.69 -3.11 -8.55
C ALA A 11 9.46 -2.22 -8.35
N VAL A 12 9.65 -0.91 -8.16
CA VAL A 12 8.55 0.06 -8.08
C VAL A 12 7.87 0.21 -9.44
N ASP A 13 8.61 0.29 -10.54
CA ASP A 13 8.06 0.38 -11.89
C ASP A 13 7.21 -0.86 -12.23
N THR A 14 7.64 -2.05 -11.81
CA THR A 14 6.85 -3.28 -11.95
C THR A 14 5.52 -3.19 -11.20
N LEU A 15 5.54 -2.63 -9.99
CA LEU A 15 4.32 -2.43 -9.19
C LEU A 15 3.39 -1.40 -9.83
N LEU A 16 3.93 -0.31 -10.38
CA LEU A 16 3.17 0.70 -11.13
C LEU A 16 2.55 0.12 -12.41
N ALA A 17 3.28 -0.74 -13.12
CA ALA A 17 2.76 -1.44 -14.30
C ALA A 17 1.61 -2.39 -13.92
N ALA A 18 1.73 -3.14 -12.84
CA ALA A 18 0.65 -4.00 -12.35
C ALA A 18 -0.58 -3.19 -11.91
N TYR A 19 -0.38 -1.98 -11.37
CA TYR A 19 -1.46 -1.04 -11.06
C TYR A 19 -2.20 -0.58 -12.32
N SER A 20 -1.47 -0.13 -13.36
CA SER A 20 -2.03 0.27 -14.64
C SER A 20 -2.81 -0.87 -15.30
N ALA A 21 -2.33 -2.11 -15.20
CA ALA A 21 -3.01 -3.30 -15.71
C ALA A 21 -4.22 -3.74 -14.88
N GLY A 22 -4.50 -3.12 -13.73
CA GLY A 22 -5.60 -3.49 -12.84
C GLY A 22 -5.44 -4.88 -12.21
N SER A 23 -4.21 -5.39 -12.09
CA SER A 23 -3.91 -6.75 -11.62
C SER A 23 -3.56 -6.84 -10.14
N LEU A 24 -3.51 -5.71 -9.42
CA LEU A 24 -3.18 -5.67 -8.00
C LEU A 24 -4.36 -6.05 -7.11
N ASP A 25 -4.07 -6.75 -6.02
CA ASP A 25 -5.02 -6.94 -4.92
C ASP A 25 -5.46 -5.59 -4.31
N PRO A 26 -6.63 -5.50 -3.67
CA PRO A 26 -7.17 -4.23 -3.15
C PRO A 26 -6.22 -3.46 -2.22
N SER A 27 -5.45 -4.15 -1.38
CA SER A 27 -4.47 -3.55 -0.47
C SER A 27 -3.31 -2.89 -1.23
N LEU A 28 -2.69 -3.61 -2.17
CA LEU A 28 -1.62 -3.08 -3.02
C LEU A 28 -2.14 -1.99 -3.96
N HIS A 29 -3.37 -2.14 -4.50
CA HIS A 29 -3.99 -1.09 -5.29
C HIS A 29 -4.17 0.20 -4.48
N ALA A 30 -4.65 0.13 -3.24
CA ALA A 30 -4.79 1.28 -2.35
C ALA A 30 -3.44 1.91 -2.00
N LEU A 31 -2.40 1.08 -1.82
CA LEU A 31 -1.02 1.51 -1.57
C LEU A 31 -0.50 2.33 -2.75
N VAL A 32 -0.54 1.78 -3.97
CA VAL A 32 -0.04 2.45 -5.17
C VAL A 32 -0.85 3.69 -5.50
N ALA A 33 -2.18 3.64 -5.43
CA ALA A 33 -3.03 4.80 -5.63
C ALA A 33 -2.69 5.94 -4.64
N SER A 34 -2.33 5.59 -3.40
CA SER A 34 -1.88 6.54 -2.38
C SER A 34 -0.49 7.10 -2.69
N HIS A 35 0.44 6.25 -3.15
CA HIS A 35 1.76 6.68 -3.64
C HIS A 35 1.63 7.71 -4.76
N LEU A 36 0.78 7.47 -5.75
CA LEU A 36 0.55 8.38 -6.89
C LEU A 36 -0.03 9.74 -6.46
N ILE A 37 -0.69 9.84 -5.30
CA ILE A 37 -1.10 11.12 -4.72
C ILE A 37 0.09 11.82 -4.08
N LEU A 38 0.93 11.08 -3.35
CA LEU A 38 2.06 11.61 -2.59
C LEU A 38 3.27 11.92 -3.46
N ARG A 39 3.42 11.21 -4.59
CA ARG A 39 4.49 11.31 -5.58
C ARG A 39 3.91 11.52 -6.98
N PRO A 40 3.52 12.76 -7.32
CA PRO A 40 2.90 13.06 -8.61
C PRO A 40 3.78 12.72 -9.81
N GLU A 41 5.10 12.70 -9.64
CA GLU A 41 6.08 12.34 -10.66
C GLU A 41 5.89 10.92 -11.20
N SER A 42 5.47 9.97 -10.35
CA SER A 42 5.21 8.58 -10.77
C SER A 42 3.97 8.44 -11.67
N ARG A 43 3.11 9.46 -11.72
CA ARG A 43 1.91 9.45 -12.58
C ARG A 43 2.25 9.45 -14.06
N HIS A 44 3.37 10.06 -14.46
CA HIS A 44 3.77 10.10 -15.87
C HIS A 44 4.05 8.69 -16.41
N PHE A 45 4.66 7.83 -15.59
CA PHE A 45 4.90 6.45 -15.97
C PHE A 45 3.59 5.66 -16.15
N VAL A 46 2.67 5.78 -15.19
CA VAL A 46 1.35 5.12 -15.28
C VAL A 46 0.57 5.64 -16.48
N ALA A 47 0.52 6.96 -16.70
CA ALA A 47 -0.18 7.56 -17.84
C ALA A 47 0.39 7.06 -19.18
N ALA A 48 1.70 6.93 -19.31
CA ALA A 48 2.32 6.40 -20.54
C ALA A 48 1.90 4.94 -20.80
N LEU A 49 1.77 4.11 -19.77
CA LEU A 49 1.29 2.73 -19.90
C LEU A 49 -0.20 2.69 -20.28
N GLU A 50 -1.01 3.56 -19.69
CA GLU A 50 -2.44 3.67 -20.01
C GLU A 50 -2.64 4.16 -21.47
N ASP A 51 -1.84 5.11 -21.93
CA ASP A 51 -1.84 5.58 -23.32
C ASP A 51 -1.48 4.44 -24.29
N MET A 52 -0.46 3.64 -23.98
CA MET A 52 -0.09 2.47 -24.79
C MET A 52 -1.21 1.43 -24.83
N ALA A 53 -1.85 1.15 -23.68
CA ALA A 53 -2.99 0.23 -23.63
C ALA A 53 -4.19 0.76 -24.41
N GLY A 54 -4.43 2.08 -24.39
CA GLY A 54 -5.45 2.75 -25.17
C GLY A 54 -5.22 2.61 -26.69
N MET A 55 -3.98 2.79 -27.15
CA MET A 55 -3.60 2.57 -28.55
C MET A 55 -3.85 1.12 -29.00
N GLU A 56 -3.52 0.14 -28.15
CA GLU A 56 -3.77 -1.26 -28.45
C GLU A 56 -5.29 -1.55 -28.51
N LEU A 57 -6.07 -0.96 -27.63
CA LEU A 57 -7.53 -1.11 -27.62
C LEU A 57 -8.18 -0.61 -28.94
N GLU A 58 -7.63 0.45 -29.56
CA GLU A 58 -8.12 0.95 -30.85
C GLU A 58 -7.93 -0.06 -32.00
N SER A 59 -6.98 -0.98 -31.86
CA SER A 59 -6.71 -2.04 -32.85
C SER A 59 -7.66 -3.25 -32.72
N VAL A 60 -8.38 -3.36 -31.62
CA VAL A 60 -9.27 -4.50 -31.34
C VAL A 60 -10.54 -4.40 -32.17
N GLU A 61 -10.89 -5.46 -32.90
CA GLU A 61 -12.12 -5.54 -33.65
C GLU A 61 -13.34 -5.40 -32.73
N PRO A 62 -14.24 -4.43 -32.97
CA PRO A 62 -15.41 -4.23 -32.13
C PRO A 62 -16.36 -5.42 -32.13
N ALA A 63 -16.68 -5.95 -30.95
CA ALA A 63 -17.70 -6.97 -30.81
C ALA A 63 -19.10 -6.34 -30.96
N PRO A 64 -20.01 -6.90 -31.79
CA PRO A 64 -21.37 -6.39 -31.95
C PRO A 64 -22.14 -6.51 -30.63
N LEU A 65 -22.75 -5.44 -30.19
CA LEU A 65 -23.64 -5.45 -29.02
C LEU A 65 -25.02 -5.97 -29.40
N SER A 66 -25.38 -7.15 -28.87
CA SER A 66 -26.74 -7.69 -29.07
C SER A 66 -27.79 -6.78 -28.41
N ASP A 67 -28.94 -6.59 -29.09
CA ASP A 67 -30.06 -5.81 -28.57
C ASP A 67 -29.72 -4.36 -28.19
N ARG A 68 -28.80 -3.72 -28.92
CA ARG A 68 -28.30 -2.36 -28.63
C ARG A 68 -29.43 -1.37 -28.33
N GLU A 69 -30.42 -1.30 -29.19
CA GLU A 69 -31.53 -0.35 -29.04
C GLU A 69 -32.38 -0.62 -27.80
N LYS A 70 -32.64 -1.90 -27.51
CA LYS A 70 -33.38 -2.30 -26.31
C LYS A 70 -32.59 -1.94 -25.03
N ARG A 71 -31.27 -2.14 -25.05
CA ARG A 71 -30.39 -1.77 -23.92
C ARG A 71 -30.33 -0.26 -23.71
N LEU A 72 -30.23 0.52 -24.78
CA LEU A 72 -30.27 1.98 -24.69
C LEU A 72 -31.61 2.46 -24.17
N ALA A 73 -32.73 1.94 -24.69
CA ALA A 73 -34.07 2.30 -24.19
C ALA A 73 -34.21 1.97 -22.68
N ALA A 74 -33.68 0.83 -22.24
CA ALA A 74 -33.71 0.46 -20.84
C ALA A 74 -32.86 1.41 -19.94
N ILE A 75 -31.68 1.85 -20.42
CA ILE A 75 -30.84 2.83 -19.72
C ILE A 75 -31.58 4.18 -19.58
N PHE A 76 -32.20 4.67 -20.66
CA PHE A 76 -32.93 5.94 -20.62
C PHE A 76 -34.23 5.86 -19.82
N ALA A 77 -34.83 4.68 -19.72
CA ALA A 77 -36.06 4.47 -18.93
C ALA A 77 -35.76 4.17 -17.45
N ALA A 78 -34.50 3.86 -17.12
CA ALA A 78 -34.11 3.59 -15.73
C ALA A 78 -34.15 4.88 -14.91
N GLU A 79 -34.68 4.79 -13.68
CA GLU A 79 -34.53 5.88 -12.73
C GLU A 79 -33.03 6.10 -12.41
N PRO A 80 -32.60 7.38 -12.28
CA PRO A 80 -31.22 7.67 -11.88
C PRO A 80 -30.86 6.90 -10.61
N ALA A 81 -29.82 6.09 -10.67
CA ALA A 81 -29.33 5.41 -9.48
C ALA A 81 -29.08 6.47 -8.39
N GLN A 82 -29.72 6.31 -7.25
CA GLN A 82 -29.41 7.18 -6.10
C GLN A 82 -27.92 7.07 -5.83
N ARG A 83 -27.19 8.13 -6.15
CA ARG A 83 -25.80 8.25 -5.78
C ARG A 83 -25.78 8.15 -4.26
N LYS A 84 -25.32 7.00 -3.71
CA LYS A 84 -24.99 6.97 -2.29
C LYS A 84 -24.03 8.14 -2.08
N GLU A 85 -24.48 9.17 -1.38
CA GLU A 85 -23.56 10.20 -0.91
C GLU A 85 -22.48 9.48 -0.13
N VAL A 86 -21.34 9.28 -0.78
CA VAL A 86 -20.13 8.96 -0.07
C VAL A 86 -19.91 10.21 0.77
N ALA A 87 -20.16 10.07 2.08
CA ALA A 87 -19.95 11.18 3.01
C ALA A 87 -18.61 11.82 2.66
N PRO A 88 -18.55 13.15 2.46
CA PRO A 88 -17.30 13.79 2.09
C PRO A 88 -16.30 13.38 3.16
N LEU A 89 -15.27 12.63 2.75
CA LEU A 89 -14.17 12.26 3.62
C LEU A 89 -13.60 13.59 4.10
N VAL A 90 -13.99 13.96 5.33
CA VAL A 90 -13.70 15.26 5.93
C VAL A 90 -12.25 15.60 5.63
N ALA A 91 -12.02 16.78 5.05
CA ALA A 91 -10.71 17.36 4.85
C ALA A 91 -10.10 17.65 6.24
N GLY A 92 -9.61 16.62 6.88
CA GLY A 92 -8.84 16.68 8.11
C GLY A 92 -7.41 16.32 7.78
N SER A 93 -6.45 16.89 8.48
CA SER A 93 -5.00 16.75 8.33
C SER A 93 -4.58 15.44 7.62
N ASP A 94 -4.23 15.57 6.33
CA ASP A 94 -4.22 14.45 5.39
C ASP A 94 -2.97 13.58 5.51
N ILE A 95 -2.82 12.92 6.65
CA ILE A 95 -1.81 11.87 6.83
C ILE A 95 -2.16 10.67 5.95
N LEU A 96 -3.47 10.32 5.88
CA LEU A 96 -3.96 9.23 5.03
C LEU A 96 -4.47 9.79 3.69
N PRO A 97 -3.86 9.46 2.54
CA PRO A 97 -4.40 9.77 1.22
C PRO A 97 -5.82 9.20 1.01
N SER A 98 -6.60 9.81 0.12
CA SER A 98 -7.99 9.42 -0.11
C SER A 98 -8.19 7.95 -0.52
N PRO A 99 -7.33 7.32 -1.37
CA PRO A 99 -7.48 5.90 -1.69
C PRO A 99 -7.35 5.01 -0.46
N LEU A 100 -6.37 5.33 0.41
CA LEU A 100 -6.16 4.55 1.63
C LEU A 100 -7.30 4.74 2.62
N ARG A 101 -7.82 5.98 2.78
CA ARG A 101 -9.02 6.22 3.61
C ARG A 101 -10.23 5.44 3.11
N HIS A 102 -10.40 5.38 1.79
CA HIS A 102 -11.50 4.62 1.18
C HIS A 102 -11.34 3.12 1.45
N TYR A 103 -10.15 2.58 1.26
CA TYR A 103 -9.83 1.19 1.54
C TYR A 103 -10.06 0.82 3.02
N LEU A 104 -9.62 1.70 3.95
CA LEU A 104 -9.81 1.51 5.39
C LEU A 104 -11.25 1.72 5.87
N GLY A 105 -12.09 2.43 5.11
CA GLY A 105 -13.45 2.84 5.50
C GLY A 105 -13.48 3.79 6.71
N ARG A 106 -12.34 4.43 7.05
CA ARG A 106 -12.21 5.31 8.24
C ARG A 106 -11.10 6.34 8.09
N GLY A 107 -11.17 7.39 8.91
CA GLY A 107 -10.14 8.42 9.02
C GLY A 107 -9.03 8.03 10.00
N PHE A 108 -7.92 8.80 9.97
CA PHE A 108 -6.77 8.57 10.85
C PHE A 108 -7.13 8.59 12.35
N ASN A 109 -8.03 9.49 12.76
CA ASN A 109 -8.43 9.64 14.16
C ASN A 109 -9.27 8.47 14.69
N ASP A 110 -9.83 7.65 13.78
CA ASP A 110 -10.66 6.48 14.13
C ASP A 110 -9.86 5.19 14.20
N ILE A 111 -8.53 5.27 14.00
CA ILE A 111 -7.63 4.13 14.05
C ILE A 111 -7.47 3.66 15.50
N ARG A 112 -7.81 2.41 15.75
CA ARG A 112 -7.62 1.76 17.07
C ARG A 112 -6.26 1.09 17.14
N TRP A 113 -5.26 1.87 17.53
CA TRP A 113 -3.89 1.41 17.64
C TRP A 113 -3.69 0.36 18.74
N ARG A 114 -2.94 -0.70 18.42
CA ARG A 114 -2.44 -1.68 19.39
C ARG A 114 -0.93 -1.46 19.56
N THR A 115 -0.47 -1.35 20.81
CA THR A 115 0.97 -1.27 21.10
C THR A 115 1.58 -2.66 20.97
N LYS A 116 2.53 -2.83 20.07
CA LYS A 116 3.28 -4.08 19.86
C LYS A 116 4.49 -4.15 20.80
N ILE A 117 5.29 -3.11 20.80
CA ILE A 117 6.43 -2.89 21.68
C ILE A 117 6.49 -1.40 22.06
N PRO A 118 7.24 -1.01 23.10
CA PRO A 118 7.40 0.41 23.44
C PRO A 118 7.87 1.24 22.24
N GLY A 119 7.07 2.26 21.86
CA GLY A 119 7.36 3.14 20.72
C GLY A 119 6.94 2.60 19.35
N VAL A 120 6.26 1.44 19.29
CA VAL A 120 5.69 0.89 18.04
C VAL A 120 4.25 0.50 18.26
N LYS A 121 3.36 1.01 17.39
CA LYS A 121 1.95 0.67 17.38
C LYS A 121 1.56 0.14 16.00
N GLU A 122 0.60 -0.75 15.98
CA GLU A 122 0.07 -1.36 14.77
C GLU A 122 -1.47 -1.27 14.77
N PHE A 123 -2.01 -1.10 13.59
CA PHE A 123 -3.41 -1.35 13.30
C PHE A 123 -3.47 -2.35 12.13
N ARG A 124 -3.87 -3.59 12.44
CA ARG A 124 -4.11 -4.61 11.42
C ARG A 124 -5.44 -4.37 10.73
N ILE A 125 -5.42 -4.56 9.43
CA ILE A 125 -6.60 -4.48 8.59
C ILE A 125 -6.99 -5.92 8.29
N GLU A 126 -8.19 -6.29 8.74
CA GLU A 126 -8.78 -7.59 8.42
C GLU A 126 -9.19 -7.56 6.95
N ASP A 127 -8.26 -7.90 6.07
CA ASP A 127 -8.54 -8.06 4.65
C ASP A 127 -8.88 -9.53 4.36
N LYS A 128 -9.84 -9.73 3.45
CA LYS A 128 -10.19 -11.04 2.92
C LYS A 128 -9.33 -11.42 1.70
N GLY A 129 -8.28 -10.61 1.41
CA GLY A 129 -7.32 -10.82 0.34
C GLY A 129 -6.25 -11.87 0.66
N ARG A 130 -5.24 -11.96 -0.21
CA ARG A 130 -4.13 -12.92 -0.08
C ARG A 130 -3.00 -12.46 0.84
N GLY A 131 -3.04 -11.24 1.36
CA GLY A 131 -1.98 -10.66 2.17
C GLY A 131 -2.49 -10.00 3.44
N ASP A 132 -1.61 -9.83 4.41
CA ASP A 132 -1.85 -9.05 5.61
C ASP A 132 -1.54 -7.58 5.32
N ALA A 133 -2.48 -6.68 5.62
CA ALA A 133 -2.27 -5.24 5.51
C ALA A 133 -2.32 -4.58 6.89
N SER A 134 -1.42 -3.61 7.13
CA SER A 134 -1.38 -2.92 8.41
C SER A 134 -0.90 -1.47 8.29
N LEU A 135 -1.33 -0.64 9.23
CA LEU A 135 -0.69 0.63 9.51
C LEU A 135 0.29 0.45 10.66
N LEU A 136 1.50 0.94 10.48
CA LEU A 136 2.57 0.92 11.48
C LEU A 136 2.90 2.35 11.89
N TRP A 137 2.88 2.63 13.20
CA TRP A 137 3.34 3.87 13.78
C TRP A 137 4.58 3.62 14.62
N VAL A 138 5.69 4.18 14.21
CA VAL A 138 7.00 4.05 14.85
C VAL A 138 7.44 5.42 15.35
N ARG A 139 7.73 5.52 16.65
CA ARG A 139 8.20 6.76 17.25
C ARG A 139 9.52 7.20 16.61
N ALA A 140 9.71 8.52 16.46
CA ALA A 140 10.95 9.12 15.96
C ALA A 140 12.18 8.57 16.66
N GLY A 141 13.24 8.26 15.90
CA GLY A 141 14.49 7.65 16.35
C GLY A 141 14.38 6.19 16.82
N ARG A 142 13.18 5.59 16.79
CA ARG A 142 12.99 4.21 17.25
C ARG A 142 13.51 3.21 16.22
N ARG A 143 14.27 2.23 16.72
CA ARG A 143 14.71 1.06 15.94
C ARG A 143 13.68 -0.05 16.04
N MET A 144 13.32 -0.63 14.89
CA MET A 144 12.57 -1.88 14.85
C MET A 144 13.47 -3.06 15.20
N PRO A 145 12.95 -4.14 15.80
CA PRO A 145 13.67 -5.40 15.88
C PRO A 145 14.12 -5.88 14.49
N SER A 146 15.26 -6.57 14.43
CA SER A 146 15.69 -7.24 13.19
C SER A 146 14.71 -8.32 12.84
N HIS A 147 14.30 -8.38 11.56
CA HIS A 147 13.30 -9.32 11.08
C HIS A 147 13.48 -9.65 9.60
N THR A 148 12.95 -10.79 9.23
CA THR A 148 12.79 -11.23 7.84
C THR A 148 11.32 -11.52 7.57
N HIS A 149 10.97 -11.69 6.31
CA HIS A 149 9.65 -12.10 5.86
C HIS A 149 9.78 -13.43 5.11
N GLU A 150 8.76 -14.33 5.18
CA GLU A 150 8.72 -15.53 4.33
C GLU A 150 8.33 -15.19 2.88
N GLY A 151 7.83 -13.99 2.65
CA GLY A 151 7.41 -13.45 1.36
C GLY A 151 7.86 -12.02 1.16
N SER A 152 7.14 -11.26 0.35
CA SER A 152 7.45 -9.85 0.09
C SER A 152 6.70 -8.92 1.04
N GLU A 153 7.34 -7.82 1.41
CA GLU A 153 6.68 -6.69 2.05
C GLU A 153 6.78 -5.45 1.18
N VAL A 154 5.65 -4.79 0.92
CA VAL A 154 5.57 -3.49 0.26
C VAL A 154 5.10 -2.45 1.25
N THR A 155 5.93 -1.47 1.54
CA THR A 155 5.68 -0.44 2.55
C THR A 155 5.65 0.94 1.92
N LEU A 156 4.53 1.68 2.08
CA LEU A 156 4.39 3.09 1.73
C LEU A 156 4.58 3.97 2.95
N VAL A 157 5.48 4.94 2.89
CA VAL A 157 5.67 5.94 3.95
C VAL A 157 4.62 7.04 3.82
N LEU A 158 3.79 7.21 4.85
CA LEU A 158 2.71 8.20 4.90
C LEU A 158 3.13 9.48 5.63
N GLN A 159 4.02 9.35 6.62
CA GLN A 159 4.58 10.47 7.40
C GLN A 159 5.95 10.10 7.96
N GLY A 160 6.81 11.12 8.15
CA GLY A 160 8.18 10.91 8.60
C GLY A 160 8.99 10.18 7.54
N GLY A 161 9.87 9.30 8.01
CA GLY A 161 10.71 8.45 7.19
C GLY A 161 11.39 7.39 8.01
N PHE A 162 12.09 6.48 7.34
CA PHE A 162 12.97 5.51 7.98
C PHE A 162 14.14 5.16 7.08
N SER A 163 15.17 4.60 7.68
CA SER A 163 16.33 4.06 6.98
C SER A 163 16.58 2.62 7.38
N ASP A 164 17.03 1.81 6.44
CA ASP A 164 17.53 0.45 6.65
C ASP A 164 18.74 0.16 5.76
N VAL A 165 19.09 -1.13 5.63
CA VAL A 165 20.24 -1.58 4.79
C VAL A 165 20.05 -1.30 3.31
N THR A 166 18.83 -1.09 2.85
CA THR A 166 18.49 -0.82 1.44
C THR A 166 18.50 0.67 1.12
N GLY A 167 18.33 1.54 2.11
CA GLY A 167 18.41 2.99 1.94
C GLY A 167 17.51 3.78 2.88
N HIS A 168 17.24 5.02 2.48
CA HIS A 168 16.31 5.93 3.17
C HIS A 168 15.02 6.07 2.37
N TYR A 169 13.89 6.11 3.09
CA TYR A 169 12.55 6.24 2.54
C TYR A 169 11.80 7.34 3.29
N GLY A 170 11.43 8.38 2.56
CA GLY A 170 10.63 9.51 3.07
C GLY A 170 9.17 9.41 2.66
N ARG A 171 8.38 10.42 3.05
CA ARG A 171 6.94 10.46 2.74
C ARG A 171 6.66 10.30 1.25
N GLY A 172 5.82 9.34 0.92
CA GLY A 172 5.42 8.98 -0.44
C GLY A 172 6.31 7.88 -1.06
N ASP A 173 7.47 7.56 -0.49
CA ASP A 173 8.32 6.50 -1.02
C ASP A 173 7.74 5.12 -0.73
N ILE A 174 8.01 4.18 -1.64
CA ILE A 174 7.72 2.76 -1.49
C ILE A 174 9.03 2.03 -1.20
N ALA A 175 9.06 1.28 -0.10
CA ALA A 175 10.08 0.29 0.19
C ALA A 175 9.54 -1.10 -0.15
N ILE A 176 10.36 -1.93 -0.80
CA ILE A 176 10.06 -3.33 -1.12
C ILE A 176 11.13 -4.18 -0.46
N ALA A 177 10.72 -5.08 0.42
CA ALA A 177 11.57 -6.07 1.06
C ALA A 177 11.19 -7.46 0.56
N GLU A 178 12.16 -8.17 0.00
CA GLU A 178 12.01 -9.57 -0.42
C GLU A 178 12.25 -10.53 0.73
N ALA A 179 11.84 -11.78 0.59
CA ALA A 179 11.86 -12.81 1.62
C ALA A 179 13.21 -12.97 2.36
N ASP A 180 14.32 -12.83 1.65
CA ASP A 180 15.65 -13.06 2.21
C ASP A 180 16.28 -11.82 2.88
N LEU A 181 15.57 -10.70 2.91
CA LEU A 181 16.10 -9.46 3.46
C LEU A 181 15.97 -9.44 4.99
N ASP A 182 17.08 -9.67 5.70
CA ASP A 182 17.15 -9.37 7.15
C ASP A 182 17.43 -7.88 7.32
N HIS A 183 16.44 -7.14 7.79
CA HIS A 183 16.55 -5.70 7.95
C HIS A 183 16.13 -5.21 9.33
N LYS A 184 16.61 -4.02 9.67
CA LYS A 184 16.36 -3.37 10.95
C LYS A 184 16.04 -1.90 10.72
N PRO A 185 14.82 -1.57 10.32
CA PRO A 185 14.43 -0.20 10.04
C PRO A 185 14.58 0.69 11.27
N ILE A 186 15.03 1.92 11.04
CA ILE A 186 15.19 2.96 12.05
C ILE A 186 14.39 4.17 11.59
N ALA A 187 13.37 4.57 12.36
CA ALA A 187 12.62 5.77 12.07
C ALA A 187 13.51 7.01 12.19
N ASP A 188 13.29 7.98 11.31
CA ASP A 188 14.00 9.26 11.32
C ASP A 188 13.78 10.00 12.63
N GLU A 189 14.72 10.89 12.99
CA GLU A 189 14.57 11.79 14.12
C GLU A 189 13.56 12.90 13.82
N GLY A 190 12.95 13.44 14.84
CA GLY A 190 12.11 14.64 14.79
C GLY A 190 10.63 14.40 14.55
N LYS A 191 10.23 13.44 13.71
CA LYS A 191 8.83 13.13 13.42
C LYS A 191 8.57 11.63 13.42
N ASP A 192 7.47 11.21 14.07
CA ASP A 192 7.06 9.82 14.07
C ASP A 192 6.84 9.32 12.64
N CYS A 193 7.30 8.10 12.36
CA CYS A 193 7.12 7.43 11.09
C CYS A 193 5.78 6.70 11.08
N LEU A 194 4.96 6.97 10.08
CA LEU A 194 3.73 6.26 9.80
C LEU A 194 3.85 5.59 8.44
N CYS A 195 3.64 4.28 8.40
CA CYS A 195 3.68 3.48 7.18
C CYS A 195 2.37 2.71 6.98
N PHE A 196 2.06 2.42 5.73
CA PHE A 196 1.10 1.40 5.33
C PHE A 196 1.88 0.25 4.70
N ALA A 197 1.83 -0.92 5.32
CA ALA A 197 2.54 -2.12 4.90
C ALA A 197 1.56 -3.19 4.41
N VAL A 198 1.92 -3.85 3.33
CA VAL A 198 1.22 -5.02 2.77
C VAL A 198 2.23 -6.15 2.67
N THR A 199 1.94 -7.29 3.31
CA THR A 199 2.81 -8.47 3.30
C THR A 199 2.03 -9.68 2.77
N ASP A 200 2.68 -10.53 2.02
CA ASP A 200 2.09 -11.77 1.51
C ASP A 200 2.41 -12.99 2.38
N ALA A 201 3.24 -12.81 3.41
CA ALA A 201 3.61 -13.86 4.35
C ALA A 201 3.95 -13.31 5.75
N PRO A 202 3.95 -14.17 6.79
CA PRO A 202 4.27 -13.78 8.16
C PRO A 202 5.68 -13.20 8.32
N LEU A 203 5.82 -12.27 9.27
CA LEU A 203 7.09 -11.70 9.69
C LEU A 203 7.77 -12.61 10.72
N HIS A 204 9.07 -12.86 10.56
CA HIS A 204 9.90 -13.59 11.51
C HIS A 204 10.95 -12.68 12.16
N LEU A 205 10.93 -12.61 13.49
CA LEU A 205 11.92 -11.86 14.24
C LEU A 205 13.26 -12.60 14.24
N THR A 206 14.30 -11.92 13.76
CA THR A 206 15.68 -12.40 13.77
C THR A 206 16.45 -11.79 14.95
N GLY A 207 17.64 -12.28 15.23
CA GLY A 207 18.49 -11.80 16.33
C GLY A 207 18.35 -12.59 17.63
N PRO A 208 19.18 -12.28 18.65
CA PRO A 208 19.36 -13.13 19.84
C PRO A 208 18.12 -13.26 20.73
N PHE A 209 17.19 -12.34 20.63
CA PHE A 209 15.91 -12.35 21.36
C PHE A 209 14.69 -12.64 20.47
N GLY A 210 14.89 -12.91 19.16
CA GLY A 210 13.81 -13.09 18.20
C GLY A 210 12.79 -14.13 18.66
N ARG A 211 13.24 -15.35 19.00
CA ARG A 211 12.37 -16.43 19.47
C ARG A 211 11.62 -16.11 20.77
N VAL A 212 12.24 -15.36 21.68
CA VAL A 212 11.60 -14.94 22.95
C VAL A 212 10.51 -13.90 22.66
N LEU A 213 10.80 -12.96 21.78
CA LEU A 213 9.85 -11.93 21.37
C LEU A 213 8.70 -12.53 20.53
N GLU A 214 8.97 -13.48 19.64
CA GLU A 214 7.92 -14.22 18.92
C GLU A 214 6.98 -14.95 19.89
N HIS A 215 7.51 -15.57 20.94
CA HIS A 215 6.70 -16.25 21.95
C HIS A 215 5.82 -15.27 22.78
N LEU A 216 6.32 -14.07 23.02
CA LEU A 216 5.61 -13.02 23.77
C LEU A 216 4.64 -12.20 22.89
N PHE A 217 4.94 -12.04 21.60
CA PHE A 217 4.23 -11.17 20.67
C PHE A 217 3.65 -11.90 19.44
N GLY A 218 4.03 -13.17 19.24
CA GLY A 218 3.41 -14.06 18.25
C GLY A 218 1.95 -14.31 18.61
N GLU A 219 1.06 -14.05 17.69
CA GLU A 219 -0.36 -14.31 17.88
C GLU A 219 -0.58 -15.81 18.05
N LYS A 220 -1.26 -16.20 19.11
CA LYS A 220 -1.94 -17.50 19.15
C LYS A 220 -2.99 -17.48 18.06
N ARG A 221 -2.84 -18.35 17.06
CA ARG A 221 -3.89 -18.68 16.10
C ARG A 221 -5.16 -19.12 16.81
#